data_11a9d6efbae308d6f1a35455cb89a626
#
_entry.id   11a9d6efbae308d6f1a35455cb89a626
#
_cell.length_a   1.000
_cell.length_b   1.000
_cell.length_c   1.000
_cell.angle_alpha   90.00
_cell.angle_beta   90.00
_cell.angle_gamma   90.00
#
_symmetry.space_group_name_H-M   'P 1'
#
loop_
_entity.id
_entity.type
_entity.pdbx_description
1 polymer ?
#
loop_
_entity_poly.entity_id
_entity_poly.type
_entity_poly.pdbx_seq_one_letter_code
_entity_poly.pdbx_strand_id
1 'polypeptide(L)'
;VAGAVGGCQAEVGIASARAASAAVELMGGKPEQCLDAASTVLMNMLGLVCDPVGGLVEYPCQNRNAAGVANALVAAELSLAGIHQFIPFDEMLDTMYAVGRRIPIELRETALGGCAATPSACAKCGLCS
;
A
#
# COMPACT_ATOMS: atom_id res chain seq x y z
N VAL A 1 -1.66 11.32 1.82
CA VAL A 1 -0.33 11.02 2.39
C VAL A 1 0.56 10.53 1.26
N ALA A 2 1.74 11.12 1.12
CA ALA A 2 2.66 10.83 0.02
C ALA A 2 3.62 9.67 0.37
N GLY A 3 4.11 8.96 -0.64
CA GLY A 3 5.13 7.93 -0.51
C GLY A 3 6.42 8.43 0.14
N ALA A 4 6.78 9.70 -0.09
CA ALA A 4 7.89 10.38 0.55
C ALA A 4 7.78 10.46 2.09
N VAL A 5 6.57 10.47 2.63
CA VAL A 5 6.33 10.56 4.08
C VAL A 5 6.11 9.19 4.71
N GLY A 6 5.38 8.32 4.04
CA GLY A 6 4.90 7.07 4.62
C GLY A 6 5.17 5.80 3.82
N GLY A 7 5.91 5.88 2.72
CA GLY A 7 6.09 4.75 1.80
C GLY A 7 4.87 4.48 0.92
N CYS A 8 4.97 3.48 0.05
CA CYS A 8 3.90 3.09 -0.86
C CYS A 8 2.65 2.55 -0.11
N GLN A 9 2.82 2.06 1.12
CA GLN A 9 1.71 1.69 2.00
C GLN A 9 0.73 2.85 2.21
N ALA A 10 1.23 4.08 2.24
CA ALA A 10 0.41 5.28 2.44
C ALA A 10 -0.33 5.74 1.17
N GLU A 11 0.15 5.39 0.00
CA GLU A 11 -0.51 5.70 -1.29
C GLU A 11 -1.35 4.53 -1.78
N VAL A 12 -0.72 3.48 -2.25
CA VAL A 12 -1.41 2.29 -2.78
C VAL A 12 -2.20 1.59 -1.67
N GLY A 13 -1.66 1.54 -0.45
CA GLY A 13 -2.36 0.95 0.69
C GLY A 13 -3.67 1.66 1.00
N ILE A 14 -3.66 2.99 1.10
CA ILE A 14 -4.88 3.77 1.36
C ILE A 14 -5.84 3.73 0.18
N ALA A 15 -5.34 3.82 -1.06
CA ALA A 15 -6.18 3.70 -2.25
C ALA A 15 -6.89 2.34 -2.29
N SER A 16 -6.17 1.26 -2.03
CA SER A 16 -6.71 -0.10 -2.00
C SER A 16 -7.68 -0.31 -0.83
N ALA A 17 -7.42 0.27 0.34
CA ALA A 17 -8.33 0.21 1.48
C ALA A 17 -9.68 0.88 1.17
N ARG A 18 -9.64 2.04 0.49
CA ARG A 18 -10.85 2.73 0.03
C ARG A 18 -11.60 1.91 -1.02
N ALA A 19 -10.89 1.29 -1.95
CA ALA A 19 -11.48 0.41 -2.95
C ALA A 19 -12.14 -0.82 -2.33
N ALA A 20 -11.50 -1.45 -1.34
CA ALA A 20 -12.07 -2.58 -0.61
C ALA A 20 -13.35 -2.20 0.13
N SER A 21 -13.34 -1.08 0.83
CA SER A 21 -14.51 -0.54 1.53
C SER A 21 -15.67 -0.28 0.55
N ALA A 22 -15.40 0.38 -0.57
CA ALA A 22 -16.40 0.65 -1.59
C ALA A 22 -16.95 -0.63 -2.23
N ALA A 23 -16.09 -1.63 -2.49
CA ALA A 23 -16.53 -2.92 -3.02
C ALA A 23 -17.49 -3.64 -2.07
N VAL A 24 -17.21 -3.63 -0.76
CA VAL A 24 -18.10 -4.21 0.26
C VAL A 24 -19.45 -3.51 0.24
N GLU A 25 -19.48 -2.19 0.21
CA GLU A 25 -20.72 -1.41 0.16
C GLU A 25 -21.53 -1.71 -1.10
N LEU A 26 -20.89 -1.71 -2.27
CA LEU A 26 -21.56 -2.04 -3.55
C LEU A 26 -22.13 -3.44 -3.58
N MET A 27 -21.52 -4.38 -2.86
CA MET A 27 -21.99 -5.77 -2.74
C MET A 27 -23.02 -5.97 -1.61
N GLY A 28 -23.48 -4.89 -0.98
CA GLY A 28 -24.53 -4.93 0.04
C GLY A 28 -24.04 -5.25 1.46
N GLY A 29 -22.73 -5.11 1.71
CA GLY A 29 -22.16 -5.29 3.04
C GLY A 29 -22.53 -4.16 4.00
N LYS A 30 -22.32 -4.42 5.28
CA LYS A 30 -22.61 -3.46 6.37
C LYS A 30 -21.44 -2.50 6.57
N PRO A 31 -21.63 -1.32 7.20
CA PRO A 31 -20.57 -0.37 7.48
C PRO A 31 -19.38 -0.98 8.23
N GLU A 32 -19.63 -1.86 9.20
CA GLU A 32 -18.57 -2.54 9.95
C GLU A 32 -17.71 -3.42 9.02
N GLN A 33 -18.32 -4.08 8.05
CA GLN A 33 -17.63 -4.89 7.07
C GLN A 33 -16.78 -4.04 6.10
N CYS A 34 -17.23 -2.82 5.79
CA CYS A 34 -16.44 -1.87 5.00
C CYS A 34 -15.13 -1.51 5.72
N LEU A 35 -15.19 -1.26 7.03
CA LEU A 35 -14.03 -0.96 7.87
C LEU A 35 -13.12 -2.18 8.06
N ASP A 36 -13.69 -3.36 8.24
CA ASP A 36 -12.92 -4.62 8.31
C ASP A 36 -12.12 -4.86 7.03
N ALA A 37 -12.73 -4.67 5.87
CA ALA A 37 -12.04 -4.82 4.59
C ALA A 37 -10.91 -3.80 4.43
N ALA A 38 -11.15 -2.55 4.79
CA ALA A 38 -10.13 -1.50 4.76
C ALA A 38 -8.96 -1.82 5.69
N SER A 39 -9.24 -2.29 6.91
CA SER A 39 -8.22 -2.72 7.87
C SER A 39 -7.39 -3.90 7.34
N THR A 40 -8.03 -4.89 6.74
CA THR A 40 -7.35 -6.03 6.10
C THR A 40 -6.34 -5.57 5.05
N VAL A 41 -6.73 -4.65 4.18
CA VAL A 41 -5.82 -4.10 3.16
C VAL A 41 -4.61 -3.44 3.79
N LEU A 42 -4.81 -2.61 4.81
CA LEU A 42 -3.69 -1.93 5.47
C LEU A 42 -2.73 -2.92 6.13
N MET A 43 -3.25 -3.98 6.76
CA MET A 43 -2.42 -5.04 7.32
C MET A 43 -1.59 -5.75 6.25
N ASN A 44 -2.21 -6.08 5.11
CA ASN A 44 -1.55 -6.80 4.03
C ASN A 44 -0.47 -5.97 3.31
N MET A 45 -0.59 -4.66 3.34
CA MET A 45 0.32 -3.73 2.65
C MET A 45 1.23 -2.95 3.60
N LEU A 46 1.22 -3.30 4.89
CA LEU A 46 2.03 -2.64 5.89
C LEU A 46 3.52 -2.81 5.59
N GLY A 47 4.26 -1.71 5.65
CA GLY A 47 5.69 -1.69 5.38
C GLY A 47 6.07 -1.58 3.89
N LEU A 48 5.11 -1.46 2.98
CA LEU A 48 5.40 -1.31 1.56
C LEU A 48 6.13 0.02 1.30
N VAL A 49 7.36 -0.10 0.80
CA VAL A 49 8.27 1.02 0.56
C VAL A 49 7.96 1.78 -0.73
N CYS A 50 8.47 2.99 -0.87
CA CYS A 50 8.38 3.78 -2.10
C CYS A 50 9.77 3.92 -2.72
N ASP A 51 10.04 3.14 -3.77
CA ASP A 51 11.35 2.99 -4.40
C ASP A 51 11.29 3.04 -5.93
N PRO A 52 10.72 4.13 -6.50
CA PRO A 52 10.51 4.23 -7.95
C PRO A 52 11.83 4.28 -8.72
N VAL A 53 11.94 3.44 -9.74
CA VAL A 53 13.12 3.38 -10.60
C VAL A 53 13.28 4.69 -11.36
N GLY A 54 14.45 5.30 -11.27
CA GLY A 54 14.72 6.60 -11.87
C GLY A 54 13.92 7.77 -11.31
N GLY A 55 13.26 7.59 -10.15
CA GLY A 55 12.37 8.59 -9.57
C GLY A 55 11.04 8.75 -10.31
N LEU A 56 10.77 7.91 -11.31
CA LEU A 56 9.54 7.96 -12.10
C LEU A 56 8.47 7.04 -11.52
N VAL A 57 7.26 7.55 -11.40
CA VAL A 57 6.11 6.79 -10.85
C VAL A 57 5.54 5.82 -11.91
N GLU A 58 6.39 4.94 -12.40
CA GLU A 58 6.06 3.92 -13.39
C GLU A 58 6.39 2.52 -12.88
N TYR A 59 7.63 2.28 -12.51
CA TYR A 59 8.09 0.97 -12.07
C TYR A 59 8.80 1.06 -10.70
N PRO A 60 8.43 0.25 -9.70
CA PRO A 60 7.43 -0.83 -9.71
C PRO A 60 5.98 -0.38 -9.45
N CYS A 61 5.66 0.90 -9.55
CA CYS A 61 4.37 1.48 -9.15
C CYS A 61 3.18 0.83 -9.88
N GLN A 62 3.29 0.57 -11.18
CA GLN A 62 2.24 -0.10 -11.96
C GLN A 62 1.93 -1.50 -11.40
N ASN A 63 2.95 -2.28 -11.08
CA ASN A 63 2.79 -3.61 -10.50
C ASN A 63 2.13 -3.55 -9.13
N ARG A 64 2.52 -2.59 -8.29
CA ARG A 64 1.94 -2.42 -6.95
C ARG A 64 0.50 -1.94 -7.00
N ASN A 65 0.14 -1.09 -7.96
CA ASN A 65 -1.25 -0.70 -8.16
C ASN A 65 -2.11 -1.90 -8.56
N ALA A 66 -1.62 -2.74 -9.47
CA ALA A 66 -2.32 -3.97 -9.86
C ALA A 66 -2.49 -4.93 -8.65
N ALA A 67 -1.43 -5.13 -7.87
CA ALA A 67 -1.50 -5.91 -6.64
C ALA A 67 -2.48 -5.30 -5.62
N GLY A 68 -2.54 -3.96 -5.56
CA GLY A 68 -3.48 -3.24 -4.71
C GLY A 68 -4.94 -3.52 -5.07
N VAL A 69 -5.27 -3.60 -6.35
CA VAL A 69 -6.61 -3.98 -6.82
C VAL A 69 -6.96 -5.40 -6.37
N ALA A 70 -6.06 -6.35 -6.60
CA ALA A 70 -6.27 -7.74 -6.17
C ALA A 70 -6.46 -7.84 -4.65
N ASN A 71 -5.64 -7.13 -3.88
CA ASN A 71 -5.75 -7.09 -2.41
C ASN A 71 -7.08 -6.50 -1.96
N ALA A 72 -7.55 -5.45 -2.61
CA ALA A 72 -8.86 -4.84 -2.31
C ALA A 72 -10.01 -5.83 -2.50
N LEU A 73 -10.00 -6.59 -3.61
CA LEU A 73 -11.02 -7.59 -3.89
C LEU A 73 -10.98 -8.75 -2.89
N VAL A 74 -9.79 -9.27 -2.57
CA VAL A 74 -9.63 -10.32 -1.56
C VAL A 74 -10.11 -9.85 -0.19
N ALA A 75 -9.76 -8.63 0.22
CA ALA A 75 -10.19 -8.08 1.50
C ALA A 75 -11.71 -7.90 1.57
N ALA A 76 -12.34 -7.47 0.48
CA ALA A 76 -13.80 -7.36 0.39
C ALA A 76 -14.47 -8.73 0.55
N GLU A 77 -13.97 -9.76 -0.14
CA GLU A 77 -14.49 -11.12 -0.03
C GLU A 77 -14.35 -11.69 1.38
N LEU A 78 -13.20 -11.49 2.03
CA LEU A 78 -12.99 -11.95 3.41
C LEU A 78 -14.01 -11.31 4.36
N SER A 79 -14.23 -10.02 4.24
CA SER A 79 -15.18 -9.29 5.08
C SER A 79 -16.62 -9.73 4.82
N LEU A 80 -17.02 -9.87 3.55
CA LEU A 80 -18.36 -10.34 3.18
C LEU A 80 -18.62 -11.79 3.61
N ALA A 81 -17.58 -12.61 3.69
CA ALA A 81 -17.63 -13.95 4.25
C ALA A 81 -17.79 -13.98 5.79
N GLY A 82 -17.79 -12.83 6.44
CA GLY A 82 -17.99 -12.71 7.89
C GLY A 82 -16.71 -12.72 8.72
N ILE A 83 -15.55 -12.56 8.09
CA ILE A 83 -14.27 -12.49 8.81
C ILE A 83 -14.07 -11.07 9.35
N HIS A 84 -14.19 -10.92 10.66
CA HIS A 84 -13.92 -9.68 11.38
C HIS A 84 -12.41 -9.50 11.60
N GLN A 85 -11.96 -8.24 11.54
CA GLN A 85 -10.58 -7.92 11.85
C GLN A 85 -10.39 -7.63 13.34
N PHE A 86 -9.36 -8.28 13.91
CA PHE A 86 -9.00 -8.09 15.30
C PHE A 86 -8.48 -6.67 15.58
N ILE A 87 -7.78 -6.07 14.59
CA ILE A 87 -7.26 -4.71 14.69
C ILE A 87 -8.21 -3.78 13.92
N PRO A 88 -8.86 -2.83 14.59
CA PRO A 88 -9.77 -1.90 13.94
C PRO A 88 -9.02 -0.95 13.00
N PHE A 89 -9.77 -0.38 12.05
CA PHE A 89 -9.22 0.47 10.99
C PHE A 89 -8.43 1.67 11.52
N ASP A 90 -8.91 2.31 12.57
CA ASP A 90 -8.23 3.48 13.16
C ASP A 90 -6.86 3.11 13.73
N GLU A 91 -6.77 1.98 14.42
CA GLU A 91 -5.48 1.49 14.94
C GLU A 91 -4.53 1.10 13.80
N MET A 92 -5.06 0.58 12.69
CA MET A 92 -4.24 0.29 11.51
C MET A 92 -3.72 1.54 10.82
N LEU A 93 -4.49 2.64 10.80
CA LEU A 93 -4.02 3.93 10.30
C LEU A 93 -2.84 4.45 11.14
N ASP A 94 -2.98 4.43 12.46
CA ASP A 94 -1.92 4.86 13.37
C ASP A 94 -0.67 3.98 13.24
N THR A 95 -0.87 2.67 13.11
CA THR A 95 0.20 1.70 12.90
C THR A 95 0.93 1.95 11.58
N MET A 96 0.19 2.16 10.50
CA MET A 96 0.77 2.49 9.18
C MET A 96 1.60 3.77 9.25
N TYR A 97 1.09 4.80 9.92
CA TYR A 97 1.83 6.05 10.12
C TYR A 97 3.12 5.82 10.92
N ALA A 98 3.04 5.08 12.02
CA ALA A 98 4.20 4.77 12.86
C ALA A 98 5.26 3.95 12.10
N VAL A 99 4.85 2.98 11.31
CA VAL A 99 5.74 2.20 10.43
C VAL A 99 6.36 3.08 9.36
N GLY A 100 5.57 3.94 8.71
CA GLY A 100 6.05 4.86 7.68
C GLY A 100 7.16 5.77 8.17
N ARG A 101 7.04 6.26 9.41
CA ARG A 101 8.07 7.10 10.07
C ARG A 101 9.38 6.36 10.32
N ARG A 102 9.36 5.03 10.35
CA ARG A 102 10.54 4.17 10.57
C ARG A 102 11.16 3.66 9.28
N ILE A 103 10.51 3.84 8.13
CA ILE A 103 11.09 3.49 6.83
C ILE A 103 12.29 4.41 6.59
N PRO A 104 13.49 3.86 6.28
CA PRO A 104 14.66 4.67 5.95
C PRO A 104 14.42 5.62 4.79
N ILE A 105 15.11 6.74 4.78
CA ILE A 105 14.94 7.80 3.76
C ILE A 105 15.19 7.27 2.34
N GLU A 106 16.06 6.31 2.17
CA GLU A 106 16.40 5.67 0.88
C GLU A 106 15.21 4.92 0.28
N LEU A 107 14.21 4.58 1.09
CA LEU A 107 13.02 3.81 0.71
C LEU A 107 11.72 4.65 0.73
N ARG A 108 11.85 5.98 0.77
CA ARG A 108 10.75 6.94 0.80
C ARG A 108 10.80 7.90 -0.40
N GLU A 109 10.66 7.35 -1.60
CA GLU A 109 10.56 8.12 -2.86
C GLU A 109 11.85 8.86 -3.28
N THR A 110 12.98 8.49 -2.68
CA THR A 110 14.28 9.13 -3.00
C THR A 110 15.01 8.49 -4.17
N ALA A 111 14.55 7.33 -4.64
CA ALA A 111 15.22 6.51 -5.66
C ALA A 111 16.66 6.09 -5.28
N LEU A 112 16.99 6.10 -3.98
CA LEU A 112 18.32 5.75 -3.48
C LEU A 112 18.43 4.29 -3.02
N GLY A 113 17.31 3.59 -2.87
CA GLY A 113 17.26 2.22 -2.35
C GLY A 113 16.19 1.36 -3.02
N GLY A 114 16.08 0.11 -2.56
CA GLY A 114 15.08 -0.82 -3.06
C GLY A 114 15.24 -1.15 -4.53
N CYS A 115 14.11 -1.21 -5.26
CA CYS A 115 14.11 -1.50 -6.69
C CYS A 115 14.96 -0.50 -7.49
N ALA A 116 14.95 0.77 -7.09
CA ALA A 116 15.69 1.83 -7.76
C ALA A 116 17.21 1.63 -7.71
N ALA A 117 17.74 1.00 -6.66
CA ALA A 117 19.15 0.76 -6.45
C ALA A 117 19.66 -0.59 -7.01
N THR A 118 18.82 -1.34 -7.71
CA THR A 118 19.25 -2.60 -8.34
C THR A 118 20.19 -2.33 -9.51
N PRO A 119 21.19 -3.20 -9.76
CA PRO A 119 22.11 -2.98 -10.89
C PRO A 119 21.42 -2.78 -12.23
N SER A 120 20.34 -3.52 -12.49
CA SER A 120 19.57 -3.39 -13.74
C SER A 120 18.84 -2.04 -13.84
N ALA A 121 18.31 -1.53 -12.74
CA ALA A 121 17.67 -0.21 -12.72
C ALA A 121 18.70 0.90 -12.93
N CYS A 122 19.83 0.82 -12.26
CA CYS A 122 20.92 1.77 -12.38
C CYS A 122 21.48 1.81 -13.82
N ALA A 123 21.73 0.67 -14.44
CA ALA A 123 22.20 0.58 -15.82
C ALA A 123 21.21 1.21 -16.81
N LYS A 124 19.92 1.09 -16.57
CA LYS A 124 18.87 1.62 -17.46
C LYS A 124 18.66 3.12 -17.28
N CYS A 125 18.75 3.62 -16.07
CA CYS A 125 18.43 5.02 -15.76
C CYS A 125 19.65 5.94 -15.80
N GLY A 126 20.88 5.42 -15.77
CA GLY A 126 22.12 6.21 -15.76
C GLY A 126 22.28 7.11 -14.53
N LEU A 127 21.48 6.88 -13.48
CA LEU A 127 21.42 7.75 -12.29
C LEU A 127 22.21 7.23 -11.09
N CYS A 128 22.69 5.99 -11.17
CA CYS A 128 23.46 5.40 -10.09
C CYS A 128 24.95 5.46 -10.47
N SER A 129 25.62 6.51 -10.11
CA SER A 129 27.08 6.64 -10.16
C SER A 129 27.67 6.38 -8.78
#